data_73f31f5309a63c43f8eb984947639030
#
_entry.id   73f31f5309a63c43f8eb984947639030
#
_cell.length_a   1.000
_cell.length_b   1.000
_cell.length_c   1.000
_cell.angle_alpha   90.00
_cell.angle_beta   90.00
_cell.angle_gamma   90.00
#
_symmetry.space_group_name_H-M   'P 1'
#
loop_
_entity.id
_entity.type
_entity.pdbx_description
1 polymer ?
#
loop_
_entity_poly.entity_id
_entity_poly.type
_entity_poly.pdbx_seq_one_letter_code
_entity_poly.pdbx_strand_id
1 'polypeptide(L)'
;NDDYFAIIMDWKMPKMDGIEATRRIRERIGRDVTIIVLTSYDYSEIEDEARAAGVDAFIAKPLFRSRLTATLVRIVNEKTDGSARDYLKNIRRSDYSDRRVLLVEDNDLNSEIASEIIGMTGASVEIVENGREAVERIENASENWYDIVFMDVQMPVMNGYEATAAIRALPGRRGQIPIIAMTANAFAEDVQLAKNTGMDEHIAKPLDFEKLNTVMEKYLN
;
A
#
# COMPACT_ATOMS: atom_id res chain seq x y z
N ASN A 1 14.69 26.90 -18.95
CA ASN A 1 15.38 25.70 -18.43
C ASN A 1 14.36 24.88 -17.68
N ASP A 2 13.96 23.76 -18.27
CA ASP A 2 13.10 22.79 -17.58
C ASP A 2 13.99 21.99 -16.66
N ASP A 3 14.08 22.37 -15.39
CA ASP A 3 14.86 21.67 -14.39
C ASP A 3 14.08 20.43 -13.94
N TYR A 4 14.65 19.27 -14.13
CA TYR A 4 14.06 18.02 -13.65
C TYR A 4 14.10 17.99 -12.12
N PHE A 5 12.98 17.66 -11.50
CA PHE A 5 12.86 17.52 -10.06
C PHE A 5 13.53 16.23 -9.56
N ALA A 6 13.35 15.13 -10.28
CA ALA A 6 13.96 13.85 -9.99
C ALA A 6 14.24 13.03 -11.25
N ILE A 7 15.23 12.17 -11.19
CA ILE A 7 15.56 11.17 -12.20
C ILE A 7 15.26 9.79 -11.60
N ILE A 8 14.42 9.04 -12.29
CA ILE A 8 14.09 7.66 -11.92
C ILE A 8 14.66 6.76 -12.99
N MET A 9 15.49 5.80 -12.61
CA MET A 9 16.12 4.89 -13.56
C MET A 9 16.15 3.45 -13.06
N ASP A 10 16.16 2.52 -13.99
CA ASP A 10 16.36 1.11 -13.67
C ASP A 10 17.84 0.86 -13.29
N TRP A 11 18.05 -0.03 -12.31
CA TRP A 11 19.42 -0.47 -12.01
C TRP A 11 20.01 -1.24 -13.18
N LYS A 12 19.33 -2.30 -13.64
CA LYS A 12 19.85 -3.16 -14.72
C LYS A 12 19.39 -2.67 -16.08
N MET A 13 20.25 -1.91 -16.75
CA MET A 13 20.04 -1.46 -18.12
C MET A 13 21.12 -2.01 -19.05
N PRO A 14 20.80 -2.26 -20.35
CA PRO A 14 21.82 -2.66 -21.33
C PRO A 14 22.90 -1.59 -21.50
N LYS A 15 24.16 -2.01 -21.66
CA LYS A 15 25.34 -1.17 -21.94
C LYS A 15 25.84 -0.31 -20.77
N MET A 16 24.99 0.19 -19.91
CA MET A 16 25.34 1.01 -18.75
C MET A 16 24.29 0.79 -17.67
N ASP A 17 24.70 0.37 -16.49
CA ASP A 17 23.78 0.21 -15.38
C ASP A 17 23.43 1.56 -14.70
N GLY A 18 22.43 1.51 -13.79
CA GLY A 18 21.96 2.72 -13.12
C GLY A 18 22.99 3.35 -12.19
N ILE A 19 23.94 2.58 -11.64
CA ILE A 19 24.98 3.08 -10.76
C ILE A 19 26.02 3.87 -11.57
N GLU A 20 26.50 3.29 -12.67
CA GLU A 20 27.44 3.97 -13.57
C GLU A 20 26.80 5.20 -14.22
N ALA A 21 25.51 5.10 -14.62
CA ALA A 21 24.75 6.24 -15.12
C ALA A 21 24.67 7.36 -14.07
N THR A 22 24.43 7.00 -12.80
CA THR A 22 24.40 7.95 -11.68
C THR A 22 25.73 8.68 -11.53
N ARG A 23 26.87 7.97 -11.55
CA ARG A 23 28.22 8.61 -11.47
C ARG A 23 28.37 9.66 -12.55
N ARG A 24 28.07 9.32 -13.81
CA ARG A 24 28.22 10.25 -14.95
C ARG A 24 27.26 11.44 -14.88
N ILE A 25 26.06 11.24 -14.37
CA ILE A 25 25.11 12.32 -14.14
C ILE A 25 25.64 13.25 -13.05
N ARG A 26 26.11 12.69 -11.92
CA ARG A 26 26.66 13.46 -10.79
C ARG A 26 27.89 14.30 -11.17
N GLU A 27 28.73 13.79 -12.05
CA GLU A 27 29.88 14.55 -12.58
C GLU A 27 29.45 15.81 -13.37
N ARG A 28 28.27 15.79 -13.98
CA ARG A 28 27.78 16.89 -14.81
C ARG A 28 26.87 17.88 -14.10
N ILE A 29 25.98 17.41 -13.25
CA ILE A 29 24.94 18.23 -12.62
C ILE A 29 25.03 18.28 -11.10
N GLY A 30 26.02 17.64 -10.49
CA GLY A 30 26.16 17.63 -9.03
C GLY A 30 25.06 16.88 -8.31
N ARG A 31 24.63 17.39 -7.14
CA ARG A 31 23.62 16.76 -6.27
C ARG A 31 22.27 17.49 -6.23
N ASP A 32 22.04 18.43 -7.13
CA ASP A 32 20.85 19.28 -7.12
C ASP A 32 19.58 18.51 -7.50
N VAL A 33 19.69 17.51 -8.38
CA VAL A 33 18.57 16.67 -8.81
C VAL A 33 18.57 15.35 -8.04
N THR A 34 17.43 14.94 -7.55
CA THR A 34 17.24 13.65 -6.88
C THR A 34 17.38 12.48 -7.87
N ILE A 35 18.16 11.45 -7.52
CA ILE A 35 18.29 10.22 -8.34
C ILE A 35 17.77 9.03 -7.55
N ILE A 36 16.77 8.36 -8.12
CA ILE A 36 16.12 7.18 -7.55
C ILE A 36 16.37 5.99 -8.47
N VAL A 37 16.89 4.89 -7.93
CA VAL A 37 17.17 3.66 -8.68
C VAL A 37 16.10 2.62 -8.39
N LEU A 38 15.49 2.08 -9.46
CA LEU A 38 14.53 0.96 -9.38
C LEU A 38 15.28 -0.36 -9.43
N THR A 39 14.96 -1.27 -8.50
CA THR A 39 15.58 -2.60 -8.42
C THR A 39 14.54 -3.71 -8.32
N SER A 40 14.81 -4.87 -8.94
CA SER A 40 13.99 -6.08 -8.81
C SER A 40 14.54 -7.06 -7.78
N TYR A 41 15.64 -6.73 -7.10
CA TYR A 41 16.37 -7.61 -6.19
C TYR A 41 16.69 -6.89 -4.88
N ASP A 42 17.06 -7.67 -3.88
CA ASP A 42 17.70 -7.13 -2.68
C ASP A 42 18.94 -6.33 -3.09
N TYR A 43 18.97 -5.07 -2.71
CA TYR A 43 20.05 -4.13 -3.05
C TYR A 43 21.10 -4.02 -1.96
N SER A 44 20.99 -4.82 -0.89
CA SER A 44 21.91 -4.78 0.26
C SER A 44 23.37 -4.96 -0.16
N GLU A 45 23.63 -5.78 -1.18
CA GLU A 45 24.99 -6.02 -1.70
C GLU A 45 25.60 -4.83 -2.46
N ILE A 46 24.76 -3.94 -2.99
CA ILE A 46 25.19 -2.81 -3.82
C ILE A 46 24.89 -1.45 -3.20
N GLU A 47 24.26 -1.43 -2.04
CA GLU A 47 23.81 -0.19 -1.41
C GLU A 47 24.95 0.79 -1.19
N ASP A 48 26.08 0.32 -0.67
CA ASP A 48 27.24 1.14 -0.39
C ASP A 48 27.85 1.72 -1.68
N GLU A 49 27.96 0.91 -2.73
CA GLU A 49 28.48 1.36 -4.02
C GLU A 49 27.57 2.39 -4.67
N ALA A 50 26.27 2.16 -4.65
CA ALA A 50 25.29 3.06 -5.24
C ALA A 50 25.16 4.38 -4.47
N ARG A 51 25.24 4.35 -3.13
CA ARG A 51 25.30 5.56 -2.30
C ARG A 51 26.58 6.35 -2.57
N ALA A 52 27.72 5.67 -2.71
CA ALA A 52 28.99 6.31 -3.09
C ALA A 52 28.90 6.94 -4.49
N ALA A 53 28.18 6.32 -5.43
CA ALA A 53 27.90 6.87 -6.75
C ALA A 53 26.97 8.10 -6.72
N GLY A 54 26.23 8.31 -5.61
CA GLY A 54 25.33 9.45 -5.43
C GLY A 54 23.86 9.14 -5.69
N VAL A 55 23.43 7.87 -5.54
CA VAL A 55 22.02 7.49 -5.50
C VAL A 55 21.38 8.03 -4.21
N ASP A 56 20.26 8.73 -4.31
CA ASP A 56 19.56 9.27 -3.16
C ASP A 56 18.58 8.26 -2.55
N ALA A 57 17.97 7.40 -3.36
CA ALA A 57 17.06 6.36 -2.88
C ALA A 57 16.95 5.16 -3.82
N PHE A 58 16.45 4.05 -3.24
CA PHE A 58 16.07 2.84 -3.97
C PHE A 58 14.58 2.61 -3.83
N ILE A 59 13.95 2.10 -4.90
CA ILE A 59 12.58 1.61 -4.87
C ILE A 59 12.57 0.22 -5.52
N ALA A 60 12.05 -0.77 -4.78
CA ALA A 60 11.84 -2.10 -5.33
C ALA A 60 10.77 -2.07 -6.42
N LYS A 61 10.98 -2.85 -7.49
CA LYS A 61 9.96 -3.10 -8.51
C LYS A 61 8.94 -4.12 -7.97
N PRO A 62 7.67 -3.97 -8.35
CA PRO A 62 7.08 -2.98 -9.23
C PRO A 62 7.01 -1.57 -8.60
N LEU A 63 7.18 -0.53 -9.45
CA LEU A 63 7.09 0.87 -9.01
C LEU A 63 5.64 1.26 -8.74
N PHE A 64 5.29 1.42 -7.47
CA PHE A 64 3.99 1.94 -7.05
C PHE A 64 4.03 3.45 -6.82
N ARG A 65 2.91 4.10 -7.14
CA ARG A 65 2.74 5.55 -6.91
C ARG A 65 2.96 5.90 -5.43
N SER A 66 2.45 5.10 -4.53
CA SER A 66 2.60 5.28 -3.08
C SER A 66 4.06 5.25 -2.63
N ARG A 67 4.83 4.23 -3.03
CA ARG A 67 6.28 4.13 -2.75
C ARG A 67 7.06 5.30 -3.33
N LEU A 68 6.75 5.68 -4.59
CA LEU A 68 7.40 6.82 -5.21
C LEU A 68 7.10 8.11 -4.45
N THR A 69 5.83 8.37 -4.13
CA THR A 69 5.42 9.55 -3.38
C THR A 69 6.07 9.59 -2.00
N ALA A 70 6.03 8.49 -1.24
CA ALA A 70 6.66 8.41 0.09
C ALA A 70 8.18 8.66 0.02
N THR A 71 8.87 8.09 -1.00
CA THR A 71 10.30 8.28 -1.20
C THR A 71 10.63 9.73 -1.56
N LEU A 72 9.88 10.35 -2.48
CA LEU A 72 10.07 11.74 -2.87
C LEU A 72 9.83 12.69 -1.70
N VAL A 73 8.77 12.46 -0.93
CA VAL A 73 8.46 13.24 0.26
C VAL A 73 9.56 13.13 1.32
N ARG A 74 10.09 11.91 1.57
CA ARG A 74 11.21 11.71 2.50
C ARG A 74 12.45 12.52 2.04
N ILE A 75 12.81 12.44 0.76
CA ILE A 75 13.97 13.14 0.22
C ILE A 75 13.80 14.66 0.29
N VAL A 76 12.61 15.16 -0.03
CA VAL A 76 12.30 16.60 0.08
C VAL A 76 12.42 17.06 1.53
N ASN A 77 11.94 16.26 2.50
CA ASN A 77 12.06 16.57 3.93
C ASN A 77 13.51 16.58 4.43
N GLU A 78 14.37 15.70 3.89
CA GLU A 78 15.78 15.66 4.23
C GLU A 78 16.55 16.87 3.65
N LYS A 79 16.09 17.42 2.52
CA LYS A 79 16.74 18.53 1.81
C LYS A 79 16.17 19.92 2.15
N THR A 80 14.98 20.01 2.74
CA THR A 80 14.29 21.29 3.00
C THR A 80 13.88 21.45 4.47
N ASP A 81 14.23 22.58 5.05
CA ASP A 81 13.82 22.97 6.41
C ASP A 81 12.31 23.34 6.42
N GLY A 82 11.47 22.42 6.84
CA GLY A 82 10.14 22.73 7.37
C GLY A 82 8.92 22.72 6.45
N SER A 83 9.00 23.01 5.16
CA SER A 83 7.80 23.15 4.29
C SER A 83 7.16 21.82 3.86
N ALA A 84 7.96 20.77 3.78
CA ALA A 84 7.45 19.44 3.43
C ALA A 84 6.78 18.72 4.63
N ARG A 85 7.02 19.18 5.87
CA ARG A 85 6.26 18.72 7.04
C ARG A 85 4.77 19.03 6.93
N ASP A 86 4.41 20.14 6.30
CA ASP A 86 3.00 20.51 6.11
C ASP A 86 2.33 19.66 5.01
N TYR A 87 3.08 19.24 3.98
CA TYR A 87 2.58 18.30 2.97
C TYR A 87 2.40 16.89 3.58
N LEU A 88 3.34 16.43 4.43
CA LEU A 88 3.20 15.16 5.16
C LEU A 88 2.09 15.19 6.21
N LYS A 89 1.85 16.30 6.87
CA LYS A 89 0.70 16.47 7.77
C LYS A 89 -0.63 16.37 7.03
N ASN A 90 -0.67 16.78 5.76
CA ASN A 90 -1.84 16.63 4.91
C ASN A 90 -2.04 15.20 4.39
N ILE A 91 -0.96 14.40 4.25
CA ILE A 91 -1.02 12.96 3.95
C ILE A 91 -1.32 12.15 5.23
N ARG A 92 -0.79 12.56 6.40
CA ARG A 92 -1.11 12.00 7.71
C ARG A 92 -2.39 12.63 8.30
N ARG A 93 -3.48 12.66 7.55
CA ARG A 93 -4.75 13.16 8.08
C ARG A 93 -5.34 12.26 9.16
N SER A 94 -4.96 10.99 9.19
CA SER A 94 -5.47 10.03 10.18
C SER A 94 -4.32 9.14 10.65
N ASP A 95 -4.14 9.02 11.96
CA ASP A 95 -3.22 8.09 12.60
C ASP A 95 -4.06 6.92 13.14
N TYR A 96 -3.89 5.76 12.53
CA TYR A 96 -4.59 4.52 12.90
C TYR A 96 -3.66 3.51 13.59
N SER A 97 -2.65 3.99 14.33
CA SER A 97 -1.68 3.13 15.01
C SER A 97 -2.30 2.22 16.09
N ASP A 98 -3.49 2.56 16.56
CA ASP A 98 -4.29 1.78 17.52
C ASP A 98 -5.30 0.84 16.82
N ARG A 99 -5.38 0.86 15.50
CA ARG A 99 -6.34 0.08 14.71
C ARG A 99 -5.74 -1.19 14.12
N ARG A 100 -6.59 -2.22 14.01
CA ARG A 100 -6.24 -3.52 13.44
C ARG A 100 -7.08 -3.82 12.23
N VAL A 101 -6.42 -4.08 11.13
CA VAL A 101 -7.01 -4.38 9.84
C VAL A 101 -6.80 -5.86 9.53
N LEU A 102 -7.86 -6.56 9.16
CA LEU A 102 -7.75 -7.87 8.54
C LEU A 102 -7.79 -7.70 7.02
N LEU A 103 -6.71 -8.09 6.36
CA LEU A 103 -6.58 -8.09 4.90
C LEU A 103 -6.74 -9.51 4.38
N VAL A 104 -7.71 -9.72 3.50
CA VAL A 104 -8.02 -11.03 2.91
C VAL A 104 -7.75 -10.98 1.41
N GLU A 105 -6.69 -11.65 0.98
CA GLU A 105 -6.17 -11.58 -0.40
C GLU A 105 -5.37 -12.86 -0.68
N ASP A 106 -5.68 -13.56 -1.77
CA ASP A 106 -5.04 -14.83 -2.15
C ASP A 106 -3.75 -14.67 -2.97
N ASN A 107 -3.49 -13.49 -3.46
CA ASN A 107 -2.30 -13.20 -4.26
C ASN A 107 -1.23 -12.48 -3.43
N ASP A 108 -0.07 -13.13 -3.25
CA ASP A 108 1.05 -12.62 -2.43
C ASP A 108 1.48 -11.20 -2.81
N LEU A 109 1.55 -10.89 -4.11
CA LEU A 109 1.95 -9.55 -4.57
C LEU A 109 0.89 -8.50 -4.23
N ASN A 110 -0.39 -8.82 -4.41
CA ASN A 110 -1.48 -7.91 -4.07
C ASN A 110 -1.57 -7.70 -2.55
N SER A 111 -1.39 -8.75 -1.75
CA SER A 111 -1.41 -8.68 -0.29
C SER A 111 -0.25 -7.84 0.26
N GLU A 112 0.97 -7.99 -0.30
CA GLU A 112 2.12 -7.16 0.04
C GLU A 112 1.84 -5.67 -0.26
N ILE A 113 1.32 -5.37 -1.46
CA ILE A 113 0.98 -4.01 -1.88
C ILE A 113 -0.08 -3.40 -0.97
N ALA A 114 -1.18 -4.13 -0.75
CA ALA A 114 -2.30 -3.67 0.07
C ALA A 114 -1.86 -3.43 1.52
N SER A 115 -1.10 -4.37 2.09
CA SER A 115 -0.54 -4.26 3.44
C SER A 115 0.36 -3.05 3.60
N GLU A 116 1.21 -2.77 2.61
CA GLU A 116 2.07 -1.58 2.64
C GLU A 116 1.27 -0.28 2.59
N ILE A 117 0.26 -0.21 1.69
CA ILE A 117 -0.60 0.98 1.56
C ILE A 117 -1.39 1.21 2.86
N ILE A 118 -1.95 0.15 3.47
CA ILE A 118 -2.67 0.23 4.74
C ILE A 118 -1.68 0.62 5.87
N GLY A 119 -0.50 0.01 5.90
CA GLY A 119 0.54 0.30 6.90
C GLY A 119 1.02 1.76 6.89
N MET A 120 0.94 2.46 5.75
CA MET A 120 1.24 3.90 5.67
C MET A 120 0.28 4.76 6.53
N THR A 121 -0.89 4.25 6.88
CA THR A 121 -1.85 4.90 7.80
C THR A 121 -1.49 4.72 9.27
N GLY A 122 -0.52 3.87 9.59
CA GLY A 122 -0.14 3.47 10.95
C GLY A 122 -0.87 2.22 11.46
N ALA A 123 -1.93 1.75 10.80
CA ALA A 123 -2.69 0.59 11.23
C ALA A 123 -1.87 -0.72 11.19
N SER A 124 -2.13 -1.61 12.14
CA SER A 124 -1.60 -2.97 12.13
C SER A 124 -2.39 -3.83 11.14
N VAL A 125 -1.68 -4.56 10.27
CA VAL A 125 -2.31 -5.41 9.26
C VAL A 125 -2.04 -6.87 9.56
N GLU A 126 -3.09 -7.69 9.60
CA GLU A 126 -3.00 -9.15 9.58
C GLU A 126 -3.52 -9.65 8.24
N ILE A 127 -2.80 -10.57 7.59
CA ILE A 127 -3.11 -11.08 6.25
C ILE A 127 -3.58 -12.53 6.36
N VAL A 128 -4.63 -12.87 5.60
CA VAL A 128 -5.09 -14.24 5.37
C VAL A 128 -5.37 -14.45 3.89
N GLU A 129 -5.25 -15.68 3.40
CA GLU A 129 -5.21 -15.99 1.98
C GLU A 129 -6.58 -16.32 1.36
N ASN A 130 -7.62 -16.53 2.17
CA ASN A 130 -8.96 -16.89 1.67
C ASN A 130 -10.06 -16.56 2.66
N GLY A 131 -11.29 -16.61 2.17
CA GLY A 131 -12.47 -16.28 2.99
C GLY A 131 -12.70 -17.19 4.19
N ARG A 132 -12.30 -18.47 4.11
CA ARG A 132 -12.45 -19.42 5.23
C ARG A 132 -11.55 -19.03 6.39
N GLU A 133 -10.29 -18.73 6.12
CA GLU A 133 -9.37 -18.24 7.14
C GLU A 133 -9.85 -16.93 7.77
N ALA A 134 -10.41 -16.03 6.97
CA ALA A 134 -10.99 -14.79 7.48
C ALA A 134 -12.11 -15.04 8.48
N VAL A 135 -13.05 -15.94 8.15
CA VAL A 135 -14.13 -16.35 9.06
C VAL A 135 -13.59 -16.93 10.35
N GLU A 136 -12.66 -17.90 10.25
CA GLU A 136 -12.04 -18.56 11.42
C GLU A 136 -11.28 -17.55 12.29
N ARG A 137 -10.57 -16.60 11.71
CA ARG A 137 -9.86 -15.55 12.45
C ARG A 137 -10.81 -14.65 13.22
N ILE A 138 -11.87 -14.19 12.58
CA ILE A 138 -12.86 -13.31 13.23
C ILE A 138 -13.65 -14.08 14.30
N GLU A 139 -14.02 -15.33 14.05
CA GLU A 139 -14.75 -16.16 15.00
C GLU A 139 -13.95 -16.43 16.28
N ASN A 140 -12.64 -16.73 16.15
CA ASN A 140 -11.76 -17.05 17.27
C ASN A 140 -11.15 -15.81 17.95
N ALA A 141 -11.24 -14.64 17.34
CA ALA A 141 -10.75 -13.40 17.94
C ALA A 141 -11.63 -12.92 19.09
N SER A 142 -11.07 -12.09 19.97
CA SER A 142 -11.86 -11.32 20.93
C SER A 142 -12.80 -10.36 20.20
N GLU A 143 -13.93 -10.02 20.82
CA GLU A 143 -14.79 -8.94 20.27
C GLU A 143 -13.98 -7.65 20.13
N ASN A 144 -14.13 -6.96 19.01
CA ASN A 144 -13.40 -5.75 18.65
C ASN A 144 -11.86 -5.95 18.46
N TRP A 145 -11.40 -7.17 18.18
CA TRP A 145 -9.99 -7.38 17.85
C TRP A 145 -9.58 -6.75 16.53
N TYR A 146 -10.45 -6.85 15.52
CA TYR A 146 -10.30 -6.15 14.25
C TYR A 146 -11.29 -5.00 14.16
N ASP A 147 -10.85 -3.88 13.62
CA ASP A 147 -11.65 -2.67 13.43
C ASP A 147 -12.30 -2.62 12.04
N ILE A 148 -11.67 -3.23 11.02
CA ILE A 148 -12.12 -3.25 9.64
C ILE A 148 -11.53 -4.46 8.89
N VAL A 149 -12.24 -4.95 7.89
CA VAL A 149 -11.80 -6.03 6.99
C VAL A 149 -11.74 -5.49 5.56
N PHE A 150 -10.60 -5.65 4.89
CA PHE A 150 -10.48 -5.50 3.45
C PHE A 150 -10.51 -6.89 2.83
N MET A 151 -11.52 -7.17 2.01
CA MET A 151 -11.88 -8.50 1.52
C MET A 151 -11.81 -8.55 0.00
N ASP A 152 -10.88 -9.33 -0.55
CA ASP A 152 -10.98 -9.66 -1.98
C ASP A 152 -12.26 -10.43 -2.25
N VAL A 153 -12.91 -10.09 -3.34
CA VAL A 153 -14.15 -10.76 -3.78
C VAL A 153 -13.84 -12.11 -4.40
N GLN A 154 -12.78 -12.20 -5.21
CA GLN A 154 -12.46 -13.39 -6.01
C GLN A 154 -11.27 -14.14 -5.41
N MET A 155 -11.57 -15.16 -4.60
CA MET A 155 -10.56 -16.00 -3.96
C MET A 155 -10.93 -17.47 -4.06
N PRO A 156 -9.95 -18.40 -4.04
CA PRO A 156 -10.19 -19.83 -3.96
C PRO A 156 -10.72 -20.24 -2.57
N VAL A 157 -11.16 -21.47 -2.44
CA VAL A 157 -11.68 -22.11 -1.20
C VAL A 157 -12.98 -21.51 -0.73
N MET A 158 -13.04 -20.22 -0.45
CA MET A 158 -14.22 -19.44 -0.08
C MET A 158 -14.04 -18.02 -0.60
N ASN A 159 -14.93 -17.57 -1.46
CA ASN A 159 -14.91 -16.21 -2.01
C ASN A 159 -15.35 -15.16 -0.98
N GLY A 160 -15.11 -13.87 -1.31
CA GLY A 160 -15.41 -12.77 -0.37
C GLY A 160 -16.90 -12.63 -0.03
N TYR A 161 -17.79 -12.97 -0.95
CA TYR A 161 -19.25 -12.92 -0.69
C TYR A 161 -19.68 -14.00 0.30
N GLU A 162 -19.21 -15.23 0.12
CA GLU A 162 -19.48 -16.35 1.04
C GLU A 162 -18.89 -16.06 2.42
N ALA A 163 -17.67 -15.55 2.49
CA ALA A 163 -17.02 -15.16 3.73
C ALA A 163 -17.81 -14.06 4.45
N THR A 164 -18.24 -13.03 3.71
CA THR A 164 -19.05 -11.94 4.27
C THR A 164 -20.35 -12.46 4.85
N ALA A 165 -21.08 -13.31 4.13
CA ALA A 165 -22.32 -13.90 4.63
C ALA A 165 -22.08 -14.71 5.92
N ALA A 166 -21.02 -15.49 5.99
CA ALA A 166 -20.63 -16.26 7.18
C ALA A 166 -20.26 -15.34 8.35
N ILE A 167 -19.47 -14.28 8.11
CA ILE A 167 -19.11 -13.30 9.15
C ILE A 167 -20.35 -12.58 9.67
N ARG A 168 -21.27 -12.17 8.79
CA ARG A 168 -22.53 -11.50 9.19
C ARG A 168 -23.45 -12.39 10.05
N ALA A 169 -23.32 -13.72 9.95
CA ALA A 169 -24.05 -14.67 10.79
C ALA A 169 -23.43 -14.84 12.20
N LEU A 170 -22.22 -14.33 12.44
CA LEU A 170 -21.58 -14.40 13.75
C LEU A 170 -22.29 -13.50 14.77
N PRO A 171 -22.37 -13.92 16.04
CA PRO A 171 -23.04 -13.15 17.09
C PRO A 171 -22.22 -11.92 17.49
N GLY A 172 -22.94 -10.91 18.02
CA GLY A 172 -22.33 -9.73 18.60
C GLY A 172 -21.68 -8.79 17.59
N ARG A 173 -20.61 -8.12 18.01
CA ARG A 173 -19.91 -7.15 17.18
C ARG A 173 -19.11 -7.75 16.03
N ARG A 174 -18.77 -9.03 16.12
CA ARG A 174 -18.07 -9.74 15.02
C ARG A 174 -18.88 -9.71 13.73
N GLY A 175 -20.19 -9.93 13.80
CA GLY A 175 -21.09 -9.83 12.65
C GLY A 175 -21.33 -8.42 12.12
N GLN A 176 -20.87 -7.39 12.84
CA GLN A 176 -21.06 -5.98 12.49
C GLN A 176 -19.78 -5.28 12.06
N ILE A 177 -18.64 -6.01 12.02
CA ILE A 177 -17.35 -5.44 11.61
C ILE A 177 -17.47 -4.85 10.20
N PRO A 178 -16.95 -3.63 9.92
CA PRO A 178 -16.92 -3.09 8.58
C PRO A 178 -16.16 -4.01 7.61
N ILE A 179 -16.79 -4.39 6.51
CA ILE A 179 -16.20 -5.24 5.45
C ILE A 179 -16.20 -4.45 4.16
N ILE A 180 -15.01 -4.20 3.64
CA ILE A 180 -14.76 -3.42 2.43
C ILE A 180 -14.36 -4.37 1.31
N ALA A 181 -15.17 -4.47 0.27
CA ALA A 181 -14.85 -5.27 -0.91
C ALA A 181 -13.64 -4.69 -1.67
N MET A 182 -12.69 -5.51 -2.02
CA MET A 182 -11.64 -5.20 -3.00
C MET A 182 -11.99 -5.91 -4.32
N THR A 183 -12.23 -5.14 -5.39
CA THR A 183 -12.70 -5.68 -6.67
C THR A 183 -11.78 -5.31 -7.82
N ALA A 184 -11.57 -6.23 -8.76
CA ALA A 184 -10.84 -5.92 -10.00
C ALA A 184 -11.65 -4.97 -10.92
N ASN A 185 -12.99 -5.02 -10.82
CA ASN A 185 -13.89 -4.22 -11.62
C ASN A 185 -14.95 -3.57 -10.70
N ALA A 186 -15.20 -2.29 -10.93
CA ALA A 186 -16.25 -1.53 -10.21
C ALA A 186 -17.53 -1.42 -11.07
N PHE A 187 -17.97 -2.54 -11.68
CA PHE A 187 -19.25 -2.51 -12.40
C PHE A 187 -20.43 -2.43 -11.41
N ALA A 188 -21.49 -1.76 -11.83
CA ALA A 188 -22.66 -1.54 -10.98
C ALA A 188 -23.26 -2.85 -10.43
N GLU A 189 -23.16 -3.94 -11.17
CA GLU A 189 -23.64 -5.27 -10.77
C GLU A 189 -22.82 -5.85 -9.61
N ASP A 190 -21.48 -5.74 -9.67
CA ASP A 190 -20.57 -6.21 -8.60
C ASP A 190 -20.77 -5.40 -7.32
N VAL A 191 -20.93 -4.10 -7.45
CA VAL A 191 -21.21 -3.20 -6.32
C VAL A 191 -22.54 -3.54 -5.65
N GLN A 192 -23.59 -3.83 -6.46
CA GLN A 192 -24.89 -4.21 -5.93
C GLN A 192 -24.84 -5.58 -5.24
N LEU A 193 -24.11 -6.53 -5.81
CA LEU A 193 -23.94 -7.85 -5.22
C LEU A 193 -23.18 -7.77 -3.88
N ALA A 194 -22.11 -6.99 -3.80
CA ALA A 194 -21.38 -6.75 -2.57
C ALA A 194 -22.29 -6.19 -1.46
N LYS A 195 -23.10 -5.20 -1.78
CA LYS A 195 -24.09 -4.64 -0.84
C LYS A 195 -25.15 -5.67 -0.40
N ASN A 196 -25.67 -6.45 -1.33
CA ASN A 196 -26.69 -7.46 -1.03
C ASN A 196 -26.18 -8.58 -0.13
N THR A 197 -24.87 -8.87 -0.17
CA THR A 197 -24.21 -9.85 0.71
C THR A 197 -23.78 -9.27 2.05
N GLY A 198 -23.96 -7.95 2.26
CA GLY A 198 -23.68 -7.31 3.54
C GLY A 198 -22.30 -6.68 3.65
N MET A 199 -21.60 -6.46 2.53
CA MET A 199 -20.39 -5.61 2.49
C MET A 199 -20.79 -4.14 2.60
N ASP A 200 -20.03 -3.35 3.34
CA ASP A 200 -20.35 -1.96 3.67
C ASP A 200 -19.92 -0.97 2.60
N GLU A 201 -18.79 -1.28 1.91
CA GLU A 201 -18.22 -0.40 0.87
C GLU A 201 -17.42 -1.24 -0.11
N HIS A 202 -16.90 -0.60 -1.19
CA HIS A 202 -16.01 -1.24 -2.14
C HIS A 202 -14.88 -0.31 -2.56
N ILE A 203 -13.71 -0.89 -2.87
CA ILE A 203 -12.56 -0.23 -3.46
C ILE A 203 -12.10 -1.03 -4.68
N ALA A 204 -11.89 -0.35 -5.81
CA ALA A 204 -11.32 -0.98 -6.99
C ALA A 204 -9.81 -1.24 -6.84
N LYS A 205 -9.35 -2.40 -7.29
CA LYS A 205 -7.92 -2.69 -7.46
C LYS A 205 -7.40 -2.05 -8.76
N PRO A 206 -6.15 -1.57 -8.82
CA PRO A 206 -5.18 -1.54 -7.73
C PRO A 206 -5.56 -0.53 -6.65
N LEU A 207 -5.24 -0.84 -5.40
CA LEU A 207 -5.57 0.03 -4.27
C LEU A 207 -4.87 1.39 -4.41
N ASP A 208 -5.64 2.44 -4.21
CA ASP A 208 -5.17 3.82 -4.17
C ASP A 208 -5.22 4.34 -2.73
N PHE A 209 -4.12 4.96 -2.27
CA PHE A 209 -3.99 5.42 -0.89
C PHE A 209 -5.08 6.44 -0.50
N GLU A 210 -5.43 7.39 -1.38
CA GLU A 210 -6.42 8.43 -1.07
C GLU A 210 -7.81 7.82 -0.88
N LYS A 211 -8.17 6.86 -1.77
CA LYS A 211 -9.46 6.15 -1.65
C LYS A 211 -9.50 5.27 -0.41
N LEU A 212 -8.41 4.53 -0.13
CA LEU A 212 -8.31 3.70 1.05
C LEU A 212 -8.43 4.54 2.32
N ASN A 213 -7.68 5.65 2.41
CA ASN A 213 -7.75 6.55 3.56
C ASN A 213 -9.15 7.14 3.74
N THR A 214 -9.84 7.54 2.67
CA THR A 214 -11.23 8.02 2.72
C THR A 214 -12.18 6.98 3.30
N VAL A 215 -12.02 5.70 2.92
CA VAL A 215 -12.82 4.60 3.47
C VAL A 215 -12.48 4.36 4.93
N MET A 216 -11.20 4.33 5.29
CA MET A 216 -10.79 4.17 6.69
C MET A 216 -11.31 5.33 7.56
N GLU A 217 -11.26 6.57 7.09
CA GLU A 217 -11.84 7.72 7.78
C GLU A 217 -13.35 7.55 8.05
N LYS A 218 -14.07 7.01 7.09
CA LYS A 218 -15.53 6.80 7.21
C LYS A 218 -15.90 5.76 8.25
N TYR A 219 -15.09 4.69 8.41
CA TYR A 219 -15.45 3.53 9.23
C TYR A 219 -14.68 3.43 10.56
N LEU A 220 -13.58 4.14 10.73
CA LEU A 220 -12.72 4.08 11.92
C LEU A 220 -12.76 5.32 12.83
N ASN A 221 -13.42 6.40 12.38
CA ASN A 221 -13.60 7.64 13.17
C ASN A 221 -14.93 7.72 13.89
#